data_b1d12f82dd479c5bfee88d2c9b012e81
#
_entry.id   b1d12f82dd479c5bfee88d2c9b012e81
#
_cell.length_a   1.000
_cell.length_b   1.000
_cell.length_c   1.000
_cell.angle_alpha   90.00
_cell.angle_beta   90.00
_cell.angle_gamma   90.00
#
_symmetry.space_group_name_H-M   'P 1'
#
loop_
_entity.id
_entity.type
_entity.pdbx_description
1 polymer ?
#
loop_
_entity_poly.entity_id
_entity_poly.type
_entity_poly.pdbx_seq_one_letter_code
_entity_poly.pdbx_strand_id
1 'polypeptide(L)'
;MSGFHECELKVKIDNELRTELREMVVKKGYVLTDSRIETDYIMDTPETAFGKNLFRVRDMNNAEGKTILYTIKLKGTSTDFQDYTEYEITPKEDGADILARLIKSVCGVELDESIFKITDVNKALNKLLCEGFIIKRAYQKKREAYSDKDTKVLFDIFPDPVGMFVEIEAGGEENLKSTVEKLGLMNCPLESRNYGQIIRETTARNNRLMFK
;
A
#
# COMPACT_ATOMS: atom_id res chain seq x y z
N MET A 1 -1.23 9.16 17.47
CA MET A 1 -1.06 8.12 16.43
C MET A 1 0.00 7.13 16.86
N SER A 2 -0.26 5.83 16.83
CA SER A 2 0.72 4.76 17.03
C SER A 2 0.93 4.06 15.70
N GLY A 3 2.17 3.65 15.42
CA GLY A 3 2.44 2.75 14.30
C GLY A 3 1.80 1.39 14.55
N PHE A 4 1.35 0.72 13.49
CA PHE A 4 0.89 -0.66 13.57
C PHE A 4 1.85 -1.57 12.81
N HIS A 5 2.06 -2.75 13.37
CA HIS A 5 2.87 -3.78 12.75
C HIS A 5 2.06 -4.49 11.68
N GLU A 6 2.64 -4.64 10.49
CA GLU A 6 2.00 -5.28 9.35
C GLU A 6 2.92 -6.33 8.75
N CYS A 7 2.42 -7.55 8.68
CA CYS A 7 2.99 -8.64 7.92
C CYS A 7 2.15 -8.85 6.69
N GLU A 8 2.74 -8.83 5.51
CA GLU A 8 2.01 -9.00 4.25
C GLU A 8 2.62 -10.08 3.36
N LEU A 9 1.77 -10.76 2.62
CA LEU A 9 2.13 -11.77 1.65
C LEU A 9 1.28 -11.58 0.39
N LYS A 10 1.90 -11.77 -0.79
CA LYS A 10 1.23 -11.62 -2.08
C LYS A 10 1.29 -12.89 -2.90
N VAL A 11 0.22 -13.13 -3.66
CA VAL A 11 0.14 -14.16 -4.69
C VAL A 11 -0.38 -13.53 -5.98
N LYS A 12 0.30 -13.79 -7.10
CA LYS A 12 -0.22 -13.41 -8.41
C LYS A 12 -1.35 -14.34 -8.80
N ILE A 13 -2.45 -13.79 -9.27
CA ILE A 13 -3.68 -14.53 -9.61
C ILE A 13 -4.15 -14.19 -11.02
N ASP A 14 -4.98 -15.04 -11.58
CA ASP A 14 -5.76 -14.80 -12.78
C ASP A 14 -7.25 -14.58 -12.44
N ASN A 15 -8.09 -14.45 -13.45
CA ASN A 15 -9.53 -14.23 -13.26
C ASN A 15 -10.26 -15.43 -12.64
N GLU A 16 -9.85 -16.65 -12.97
CA GLU A 16 -10.45 -17.88 -12.47
C GLU A 16 -10.17 -18.01 -10.97
N LEU A 17 -8.90 -17.99 -10.59
CA LEU A 17 -8.49 -18.07 -9.18
C LEU A 17 -9.03 -16.88 -8.36
N ARG A 18 -9.12 -15.67 -8.96
CA ARG A 18 -9.76 -14.54 -8.29
C ARG A 18 -11.20 -14.82 -7.91
N THR A 19 -11.97 -15.41 -8.83
CA THR A 19 -13.38 -15.72 -8.58
C THR A 19 -13.54 -16.75 -7.47
N GLU A 20 -12.78 -17.83 -7.54
CA GLU A 20 -12.77 -18.90 -6.53
C GLU A 20 -12.37 -18.37 -5.14
N LEU A 21 -11.31 -17.57 -5.08
CA LEU A 21 -10.84 -17.00 -3.81
C LEU A 21 -11.84 -16.03 -3.20
N ARG A 22 -12.54 -15.21 -4.01
CA ARG A 22 -13.58 -14.31 -3.49
C ARG A 22 -14.73 -15.07 -2.85
N GLU A 23 -15.21 -16.15 -3.48
CA GLU A 23 -16.24 -17.01 -2.90
C GLU A 23 -15.74 -17.65 -1.61
N MET A 24 -14.50 -18.14 -1.60
CA MET A 24 -13.89 -18.76 -0.43
C MET A 24 -13.76 -17.76 0.73
N VAL A 25 -13.27 -16.56 0.47
CA VAL A 25 -13.11 -15.48 1.46
C VAL A 25 -14.44 -15.18 2.15
N VAL A 26 -15.52 -15.01 1.36
CA VAL A 26 -16.87 -14.79 1.91
C VAL A 26 -17.35 -16.00 2.70
N LYS A 27 -17.17 -17.23 2.19
CA LYS A 27 -17.54 -18.48 2.88
C LYS A 27 -16.79 -18.65 4.20
N LYS A 28 -15.58 -18.14 4.31
CA LYS A 28 -14.75 -18.17 5.53
C LYS A 28 -15.08 -17.04 6.51
N GLY A 29 -16.08 -16.20 6.22
CA GLY A 29 -16.61 -15.19 7.13
C GLY A 29 -15.97 -13.80 7.00
N TYR A 30 -15.15 -13.57 5.99
CA TYR A 30 -14.66 -12.22 5.70
C TYR A 30 -15.77 -11.37 5.09
N VAL A 31 -15.80 -10.11 5.46
CA VAL A 31 -16.78 -9.13 4.97
C VAL A 31 -16.08 -8.14 4.05
N LEU A 32 -16.72 -7.83 2.92
CA LEU A 32 -16.26 -6.74 2.05
C LEU A 32 -16.40 -5.42 2.81
N THR A 33 -15.27 -4.80 3.12
CA THR A 33 -15.20 -3.57 3.89
C THR A 33 -14.99 -2.34 3.01
N ASP A 34 -14.38 -2.49 1.83
CA ASP A 34 -14.19 -1.39 0.91
C ASP A 34 -13.95 -1.91 -0.53
N SER A 35 -14.33 -1.04 -1.51
CA SER A 35 -14.02 -1.23 -2.93
C SER A 35 -13.69 0.13 -3.52
N ARG A 36 -12.46 0.30 -4.02
CA ARG A 36 -11.94 1.61 -4.41
C ARG A 36 -10.94 1.56 -5.56
N ILE A 37 -10.74 2.72 -6.17
CA ILE A 37 -9.59 2.98 -7.03
C ILE A 37 -8.57 3.76 -6.22
N GLU A 38 -7.34 3.29 -6.22
CA GLU A 38 -6.20 3.94 -5.57
C GLU A 38 -5.23 4.45 -6.62
N THR A 39 -4.73 5.68 -6.42
CA THR A 39 -3.55 6.18 -7.13
C THR A 39 -2.46 6.41 -6.09
N ASP A 40 -1.41 5.62 -6.15
CA ASP A 40 -0.26 5.71 -5.28
C ASP A 40 0.82 6.59 -5.91
N TYR A 41 1.27 7.60 -5.19
CA TYR A 41 2.44 8.43 -5.51
C TYR A 41 3.53 8.09 -4.50
N ILE A 42 4.53 7.35 -4.95
CA ILE A 42 5.70 7.00 -4.12
C ILE A 42 6.67 8.16 -4.17
N MET A 43 6.87 8.77 -3.01
CA MET A 43 7.74 9.93 -2.83
C MET A 43 9.14 9.47 -2.40
N ASP A 44 10.15 10.16 -2.89
CA ASP A 44 11.55 9.98 -2.44
C ASP A 44 12.27 11.32 -2.54
N THR A 45 13.51 11.37 -2.09
CA THR A 45 14.42 12.48 -2.40
C THR A 45 15.26 12.16 -3.63
N PRO A 46 15.89 13.13 -4.31
CA PRO A 46 16.81 12.86 -5.43
C PRO A 46 17.92 11.85 -5.07
N GLU A 47 18.36 11.87 -3.82
CA GLU A 47 19.38 10.96 -3.28
C GLU A 47 18.85 9.57 -2.93
N THR A 48 17.53 9.33 -3.12
CA THR A 48 16.85 8.07 -2.77
C THR A 48 16.98 7.70 -1.29
N ALA A 49 16.85 8.70 -0.40
CA ALA A 49 17.11 8.56 1.03
C ALA A 49 16.16 7.59 1.77
N PHE A 50 14.97 7.31 1.20
CA PHE A 50 14.05 6.35 1.81
C PHE A 50 14.53 4.90 1.74
N GLY A 51 15.40 4.55 0.77
CA GLY A 51 16.01 3.22 0.69
C GLY A 51 15.00 2.08 0.64
N LYS A 52 14.91 1.30 1.73
CA LYS A 52 13.93 0.20 1.90
C LYS A 52 12.61 0.65 2.53
N ASN A 53 12.57 1.86 3.08
CA ASN A 53 11.36 2.46 3.62
C ASN A 53 10.50 3.02 2.48
N LEU A 54 9.28 3.41 2.80
CA LEU A 54 8.37 3.98 1.81
C LEU A 54 7.69 5.22 2.38
N PHE A 55 7.67 6.31 1.60
CA PHE A 55 6.76 7.42 1.80
C PHE A 55 5.79 7.49 0.62
N ARG A 56 4.49 7.48 0.91
CA ARG A 56 3.43 7.43 -0.09
C ARG A 56 2.37 8.49 0.19
N VAL A 57 1.94 9.15 -0.87
CA VAL A 57 0.67 9.88 -0.92
C VAL A 57 -0.27 9.05 -1.78
N ARG A 58 -1.43 8.67 -1.22
CA ARG A 58 -2.45 7.87 -1.90
C ARG A 58 -3.71 8.68 -2.09
N ASP A 59 -4.17 8.79 -3.33
CA ASP A 59 -5.50 9.30 -3.68
C ASP A 59 -6.45 8.10 -3.79
N MET A 60 -7.44 8.06 -2.92
CA MET A 60 -8.44 6.99 -2.86
C MET A 60 -9.79 7.52 -3.34
N ASN A 61 -10.46 6.76 -4.18
CA ASN A 61 -11.80 7.06 -4.67
C ASN A 61 -12.70 5.83 -4.52
N ASN A 62 -13.67 5.91 -3.62
CA ASN A 62 -14.68 4.88 -3.36
C ASN A 62 -16.10 5.47 -3.42
N ALA A 63 -17.10 4.70 -3.02
CA ALA A 63 -18.51 5.12 -3.00
C ALA A 63 -18.79 6.32 -2.07
N GLU A 64 -17.97 6.52 -1.03
CA GLU A 64 -18.09 7.62 -0.06
C GLU A 64 -17.43 8.92 -0.55
N GLY A 65 -16.61 8.83 -1.61
CA GLY A 65 -15.94 9.97 -2.22
C GLY A 65 -14.42 9.82 -2.31
N LYS A 66 -13.75 10.98 -2.38
CA LYS A 66 -12.28 11.04 -2.48
C LYS A 66 -11.65 11.35 -1.13
N THR A 67 -10.57 10.64 -0.85
CA THR A 67 -9.76 10.84 0.36
C THR A 67 -8.28 10.68 0.03
N ILE A 68 -7.44 11.48 0.68
CA ILE A 68 -5.99 11.31 0.63
C ILE A 68 -5.54 10.55 1.87
N LEU A 69 -4.59 9.63 1.68
CA LEU A 69 -3.91 8.94 2.75
C LEU A 69 -2.40 9.19 2.63
N TYR A 70 -1.79 9.66 3.69
CA TYR A 70 -0.35 9.80 3.80
C TYR A 70 0.19 8.62 4.61
N THR A 71 1.17 7.92 4.05
CA THR A 71 1.72 6.70 4.64
C THR A 71 3.23 6.76 4.73
N ILE A 72 3.78 6.37 5.88
CA ILE A 72 5.17 5.94 6.02
C ILE A 72 5.18 4.47 6.42
N LYS A 73 5.92 3.65 5.66
CA LYS A 73 6.26 2.27 6.01
C LYS A 73 7.75 2.18 6.34
N LEU A 74 8.05 1.77 7.56
CA LEU A 74 9.41 1.48 8.00
C LEU A 74 9.65 -0.02 7.90
N LYS A 75 10.63 -0.43 7.08
CA LYS A 75 10.94 -1.84 6.84
C LYS A 75 11.41 -2.52 8.11
N GLY A 76 10.76 -3.62 8.47
CA GLY A 76 11.19 -4.51 9.54
C GLY A 76 12.31 -5.46 9.13
N THR A 77 12.55 -6.48 9.91
CA THR A 77 13.71 -7.38 9.80
C THR A 77 13.42 -8.72 9.15
N SER A 78 12.16 -9.10 8.97
CA SER A 78 11.79 -10.39 8.37
C SER A 78 12.28 -10.52 6.94
N THR A 79 12.69 -11.75 6.58
CA THR A 79 13.10 -12.15 5.23
C THR A 79 12.07 -13.03 4.53
N ASP A 80 11.17 -13.65 5.28
CA ASP A 80 10.23 -14.65 4.78
C ASP A 80 8.94 -14.04 4.22
N PHE A 81 8.61 -12.82 4.68
CA PHE A 81 7.45 -12.05 4.23
C PHE A 81 7.77 -10.55 4.30
N GLN A 82 6.89 -9.73 3.76
CA GLN A 82 7.04 -8.28 3.89
C GLN A 82 6.57 -7.86 5.28
N ASP A 83 7.44 -7.21 6.02
CA ASP A 83 7.31 -6.83 7.42
C ASP A 83 7.57 -5.33 7.54
N TYR A 84 6.58 -4.59 8.04
CA TYR A 84 6.63 -3.13 8.17
C TYR A 84 6.04 -2.66 9.49
N THR A 85 6.54 -1.52 9.97
CA THR A 85 5.78 -0.65 10.86
C THR A 85 5.19 0.46 10.02
N GLU A 86 3.87 0.54 9.95
CA GLU A 86 3.15 1.49 9.11
C GLU A 86 2.52 2.60 9.95
N TYR A 87 2.62 3.82 9.44
CA TYR A 87 1.99 5.02 10.01
C TYR A 87 1.17 5.67 8.90
N GLU A 88 -0.13 5.75 9.10
CA GLU A 88 -1.07 6.32 8.13
C GLU A 88 -1.94 7.38 8.77
N ILE A 89 -2.15 8.47 8.04
CA ILE A 89 -3.14 9.48 8.42
C ILE A 89 -3.90 10.01 7.20
N THR A 90 -5.17 10.32 7.42
CA THR A 90 -5.92 11.20 6.53
C THR A 90 -5.76 12.66 6.96
N PRO A 91 -6.06 13.66 6.12
CA PRO A 91 -5.96 15.09 6.50
C PRO A 91 -6.85 15.50 7.70
N LYS A 92 -7.83 14.69 8.05
CA LYS A 92 -8.77 14.95 9.16
C LYS A 92 -8.30 14.38 10.49
N GLU A 93 -7.31 13.48 10.46
CA GLU A 93 -6.82 12.80 11.65
C GLU A 93 -5.65 13.54 12.29
N ASP A 94 -5.39 13.25 13.56
CA ASP A 94 -4.22 13.70 14.28
C ASP A 94 -3.00 12.82 13.95
N GLY A 95 -1.79 13.36 14.17
CA GLY A 95 -0.54 12.65 13.94
C GLY A 95 0.32 13.21 12.81
N ALA A 96 -0.04 14.35 12.24
CA ALA A 96 0.74 15.06 11.22
C ALA A 96 2.18 15.33 11.70
N ASP A 97 2.35 15.72 12.97
CA ASP A 97 3.64 15.93 13.62
C ASP A 97 4.49 14.66 13.70
N ILE A 98 3.84 13.50 13.90
CA ILE A 98 4.51 12.21 13.95
C ILE A 98 5.06 11.86 12.56
N LEU A 99 4.25 12.01 11.49
CA LEU A 99 4.70 11.78 10.12
C LEU A 99 5.87 12.72 9.76
N ALA A 100 5.77 14.00 10.07
CA ALA A 100 6.85 14.97 9.81
C ALA A 100 8.15 14.54 10.49
N ARG A 101 8.10 14.14 11.77
CA ARG A 101 9.28 13.64 12.51
C ARG A 101 9.85 12.36 11.92
N LEU A 102 9.01 11.42 11.50
CA LEU A 102 9.46 10.18 10.88
C LEU A 102 10.14 10.45 9.54
N ILE A 103 9.57 11.30 8.70
CA ILE A 103 10.20 11.72 7.43
C ILE A 103 11.55 12.35 7.70
N LYS A 104 11.64 13.32 8.64
CA LYS A 104 12.90 13.94 9.04
C LYS A 104 13.93 12.90 9.51
N SER A 105 13.50 11.89 10.27
CA SER A 105 14.41 10.83 10.76
C SER A 105 14.92 9.91 9.65
N VAL A 106 14.14 9.69 8.60
CA VAL A 106 14.48 8.80 7.48
C VAL A 106 15.33 9.50 6.42
N CYS A 107 14.98 10.72 6.04
CA CYS A 107 15.62 11.41 4.90
C CYS A 107 16.23 12.79 5.23
N GLY A 108 16.15 13.25 6.48
CA GLY A 108 16.71 14.53 6.91
C GLY A 108 15.89 15.77 6.52
N VAL A 109 14.85 15.61 5.70
CA VAL A 109 14.01 16.73 5.25
C VAL A 109 13.04 17.12 6.35
N GLU A 110 13.01 18.38 6.72
CA GLU A 110 12.05 18.93 7.68
C GLU A 110 10.81 19.42 6.93
N LEU A 111 9.66 18.84 7.29
CA LEU A 111 8.37 19.21 6.70
C LEU A 111 7.50 19.92 7.71
N ASP A 112 6.79 20.97 7.24
CA ASP A 112 5.70 21.56 7.98
C ASP A 112 4.53 20.58 8.04
N GLU A 113 4.03 20.29 9.24
CA GLU A 113 2.94 19.33 9.48
C GLU A 113 1.63 19.69 8.75
N SER A 114 1.43 20.97 8.39
CA SER A 114 0.27 21.43 7.62
C SER A 114 0.15 20.77 6.24
N ILE A 115 1.24 20.24 5.69
CA ILE A 115 1.23 19.47 4.44
C ILE A 115 0.29 18.27 4.55
N PHE A 116 0.26 17.60 5.70
CA PHE A 116 -0.57 16.43 5.94
C PHE A 116 -2.03 16.76 6.23
N LYS A 117 -2.38 18.04 6.29
CA LYS A 117 -3.78 18.52 6.39
C LYS A 117 -4.37 18.91 5.02
N ILE A 118 -3.59 18.81 3.94
CA ILE A 118 -4.05 19.12 2.58
C ILE A 118 -4.94 17.99 2.07
N THR A 119 -6.15 18.34 1.62
CA THR A 119 -7.17 17.40 1.12
C THR A 119 -7.21 17.25 -0.41
N ASP A 120 -6.44 18.07 -1.13
CA ASP A 120 -6.30 18.01 -2.59
C ASP A 120 -4.95 17.38 -2.95
N VAL A 121 -4.97 16.24 -3.65
CA VAL A 121 -3.76 15.49 -3.96
C VAL A 121 -2.76 16.28 -4.79
N ASN A 122 -3.21 17.09 -5.76
CA ASN A 122 -2.29 17.88 -6.58
C ASN A 122 -1.60 18.98 -5.77
N LYS A 123 -2.35 19.62 -4.85
CA LYS A 123 -1.76 20.61 -3.93
C LYS A 123 -0.76 19.95 -2.98
N ALA A 124 -1.07 18.77 -2.44
CA ALA A 124 -0.17 18.03 -1.57
C ALA A 124 1.12 17.65 -2.30
N LEU A 125 1.01 17.09 -3.50
CA LEU A 125 2.16 16.72 -4.32
C LEU A 125 3.01 17.95 -4.68
N ASN A 126 2.38 19.04 -5.14
CA ASN A 126 3.10 20.27 -5.48
C ASN A 126 3.86 20.83 -4.27
N LYS A 127 3.24 20.80 -3.08
CA LYS A 127 3.91 21.25 -1.86
C LYS A 127 5.12 20.38 -1.53
N LEU A 128 4.99 19.05 -1.59
CA LEU A 128 6.11 18.12 -1.37
C LEU A 128 7.23 18.31 -2.40
N LEU A 129 6.89 18.55 -3.68
CA LEU A 129 7.88 18.84 -4.72
C LEU A 129 8.65 20.15 -4.42
N CYS A 130 7.97 21.16 -3.90
CA CYS A 130 8.63 22.41 -3.46
C CYS A 130 9.57 22.21 -2.27
N GLU A 131 9.32 21.21 -1.42
CA GLU A 131 10.19 20.83 -0.31
C GLU A 131 11.34 19.89 -0.73
N GLY A 132 11.54 19.68 -2.03
CA GLY A 132 12.66 18.90 -2.58
C GLY A 132 12.39 17.41 -2.79
N PHE A 133 11.17 16.93 -2.58
CA PHE A 133 10.81 15.56 -2.93
C PHE A 133 10.65 15.39 -4.44
N ILE A 134 10.75 14.16 -4.88
CA ILE A 134 10.41 13.73 -6.24
C ILE A 134 9.32 12.64 -6.19
N ILE A 135 8.52 12.55 -7.25
CA ILE A 135 7.64 11.42 -7.46
C ILE A 135 8.47 10.31 -8.13
N LYS A 136 8.96 9.38 -7.33
CA LYS A 136 9.74 8.23 -7.82
C LYS A 136 8.92 7.31 -8.69
N ARG A 137 7.62 7.17 -8.37
CA ARG A 137 6.66 6.34 -9.11
C ARG A 137 5.23 6.76 -8.83
N ALA A 138 4.37 6.61 -9.84
CA ALA A 138 2.93 6.75 -9.67
C ALA A 138 2.21 5.58 -10.37
N TYR A 139 1.25 4.95 -9.70
CA TYR A 139 0.47 3.87 -10.28
C TYR A 139 -0.94 3.80 -9.71
N GLN A 140 -1.84 3.28 -10.53
CA GLN A 140 -3.22 3.00 -10.13
C GLN A 140 -3.45 1.51 -9.90
N LYS A 141 -4.39 1.21 -9.02
CA LYS A 141 -4.99 -0.11 -8.87
C LYS A 141 -6.45 -0.01 -8.46
N LYS A 142 -7.22 -1.01 -8.81
CA LYS A 142 -8.54 -1.24 -8.23
C LYS A 142 -8.35 -2.23 -7.09
N ARG A 143 -8.88 -1.91 -5.91
CA ARG A 143 -8.77 -2.74 -4.71
C ARG A 143 -10.14 -3.08 -4.15
N GLU A 144 -10.38 -4.36 -3.88
CA GLU A 144 -11.46 -4.85 -3.03
C GLU A 144 -10.83 -5.35 -1.73
N ALA A 145 -11.30 -4.85 -0.60
CA ALA A 145 -10.79 -5.21 0.71
C ALA A 145 -11.84 -6.03 1.48
N TYR A 146 -11.46 -7.23 1.87
CA TYR A 146 -12.24 -8.09 2.76
C TYR A 146 -11.51 -8.20 4.09
N SER A 147 -12.24 -8.12 5.20
CA SER A 147 -11.64 -8.16 6.54
C SER A 147 -12.40 -9.10 7.46
N ASP A 148 -11.67 -9.71 8.36
CA ASP A 148 -12.17 -10.24 9.62
C ASP A 148 -11.58 -9.43 10.79
N LYS A 149 -11.54 -9.99 12.00
CA LYS A 149 -11.02 -9.27 13.18
C LYS A 149 -9.52 -9.00 13.11
N ASP A 150 -8.76 -9.90 12.51
CA ASP A 150 -7.31 -9.99 12.69
C ASP A 150 -6.54 -9.85 11.38
N THR A 151 -7.23 -10.02 10.24
CA THR A 151 -6.59 -10.06 8.92
C THR A 151 -7.41 -9.38 7.85
N LYS A 152 -6.71 -8.95 6.78
CA LYS A 152 -7.32 -8.42 5.56
C LYS A 152 -6.90 -9.27 4.38
N VAL A 153 -7.83 -9.48 3.46
CA VAL A 153 -7.60 -10.11 2.16
C VAL A 153 -7.95 -9.10 1.08
N LEU A 154 -6.95 -8.68 0.32
CA LEU A 154 -7.06 -7.59 -0.64
C LEU A 154 -6.91 -8.14 -2.05
N PHE A 155 -7.87 -7.86 -2.91
CA PHE A 155 -7.79 -8.18 -4.33
C PHE A 155 -7.39 -6.94 -5.10
N ASP A 156 -6.18 -6.91 -5.62
CA ASP A 156 -5.59 -5.80 -6.36
C ASP A 156 -5.56 -6.09 -7.85
N ILE A 157 -6.14 -5.19 -8.64
CA ILE A 157 -6.13 -5.24 -10.10
C ILE A 157 -5.35 -4.04 -10.59
N PHE A 158 -4.26 -4.29 -11.29
CA PHE A 158 -3.43 -3.26 -11.91
C PHE A 158 -3.73 -3.13 -13.40
N PRO A 159 -3.42 -1.98 -14.02
CA PRO A 159 -3.40 -1.87 -15.47
C PRO A 159 -2.41 -2.86 -16.10
N ASP A 160 -2.69 -3.28 -17.34
CA ASP A 160 -1.76 -4.10 -18.11
C ASP A 160 -0.38 -3.42 -18.26
N PRO A 161 0.70 -4.19 -18.26
CA PRO A 161 0.80 -5.65 -18.24
C PRO A 161 1.04 -6.25 -16.82
N VAL A 162 0.77 -5.54 -15.73
CA VAL A 162 1.10 -5.96 -14.36
C VAL A 162 0.19 -7.11 -13.89
N GLY A 163 -1.14 -6.97 -14.08
CA GLY A 163 -2.10 -8.02 -13.78
C GLY A 163 -2.72 -7.93 -12.38
N MET A 164 -3.07 -9.06 -11.79
CA MET A 164 -3.85 -9.15 -10.56
C MET A 164 -3.11 -9.89 -9.46
N PHE A 165 -3.38 -9.48 -8.21
CA PHE A 165 -2.81 -10.08 -7.01
C PHE A 165 -3.87 -10.23 -5.93
N VAL A 166 -3.72 -11.25 -5.10
CA VAL A 166 -4.29 -11.28 -3.74
C VAL A 166 -3.16 -10.95 -2.76
N GLU A 167 -3.42 -10.03 -1.86
CA GLU A 167 -2.53 -9.64 -0.77
C GLU A 167 -3.22 -9.97 0.54
N ILE A 168 -2.50 -10.61 1.46
CA ILE A 168 -2.98 -10.92 2.80
C ILE A 168 -2.17 -10.08 3.76
N GLU A 169 -2.85 -9.29 4.59
CA GLU A 169 -2.27 -8.45 5.62
C GLU A 169 -2.72 -8.93 7.01
N ALA A 170 -1.78 -9.00 7.95
CA ALA A 170 -2.06 -9.38 9.34
C ALA A 170 -1.14 -8.63 10.30
N GLY A 171 -1.58 -8.47 11.55
CA GLY A 171 -0.77 -7.87 12.62
C GLY A 171 0.36 -8.75 13.13
N GLY A 172 0.52 -9.98 12.62
CA GLY A 172 1.57 -10.91 13.02
C GLY A 172 1.65 -12.13 12.12
N GLU A 173 2.81 -12.79 12.17
CA GLU A 173 3.15 -13.92 11.31
C GLU A 173 2.22 -15.13 11.46
N GLU A 174 1.79 -15.44 12.70
CA GLU A 174 0.89 -16.57 12.96
C GLU A 174 -0.46 -16.37 12.26
N ASN A 175 -1.06 -15.18 12.37
CA ASN A 175 -2.31 -14.85 11.72
C ASN A 175 -2.16 -14.84 10.20
N LEU A 176 -1.03 -14.35 9.68
CA LEU A 176 -0.72 -14.38 8.27
C LEU A 176 -0.69 -15.82 7.73
N LYS A 177 0.10 -16.71 8.37
CA LYS A 177 0.24 -18.13 7.98
C LYS A 177 -1.09 -18.87 8.07
N SER A 178 -1.82 -18.69 9.16
CA SER A 178 -3.14 -19.30 9.35
C SER A 178 -4.13 -18.88 8.27
N THR A 179 -4.11 -17.62 7.86
CA THR A 179 -4.98 -17.12 6.79
C THR A 179 -4.60 -17.70 5.42
N VAL A 180 -3.31 -17.77 5.12
CA VAL A 180 -2.80 -18.39 3.88
C VAL A 180 -3.23 -19.85 3.78
N GLU A 181 -3.14 -20.62 4.87
CA GLU A 181 -3.61 -21.99 4.95
C GLU A 181 -5.13 -22.08 4.80
N LYS A 182 -5.89 -21.29 5.55
CA LYS A 182 -7.35 -21.20 5.53
C LYS A 182 -7.91 -20.91 4.12
N LEU A 183 -7.17 -20.16 3.31
CA LEU A 183 -7.52 -19.81 1.93
C LEU A 183 -6.91 -20.75 0.88
N GLY A 184 -6.21 -21.82 1.30
CA GLY A 184 -5.63 -22.81 0.38
C GLY A 184 -4.46 -22.27 -0.47
N LEU A 185 -3.81 -21.19 -0.06
CA LEU A 185 -2.76 -20.52 -0.81
C LEU A 185 -1.34 -21.05 -0.51
N MET A 186 -1.21 -22.06 0.35
CA MET A 186 0.09 -22.63 0.75
C MET A 186 0.97 -23.11 -0.42
N ASN A 187 0.35 -23.60 -1.48
CA ASN A 187 1.05 -24.11 -2.66
C ASN A 187 1.14 -23.10 -3.82
N CYS A 188 0.63 -21.89 -3.62
CA CYS A 188 0.73 -20.85 -4.64
C CYS A 188 2.13 -20.21 -4.60
N PRO A 189 2.72 -19.88 -5.77
CA PRO A 189 3.97 -19.14 -5.81
C PRO A 189 3.82 -17.77 -5.14
N LEU A 190 4.60 -17.55 -4.08
CA LEU A 190 4.58 -16.29 -3.36
C LEU A 190 5.32 -15.20 -4.15
N GLU A 191 4.74 -14.02 -4.21
CA GLU A 191 5.38 -12.84 -4.78
C GLU A 191 6.07 -12.04 -3.67
N SER A 192 7.39 -12.18 -3.58
CA SER A 192 8.20 -11.52 -2.56
C SER A 192 8.50 -10.05 -2.85
N ARG A 193 8.32 -9.60 -4.10
CA ARG A 193 8.58 -8.22 -4.51
C ARG A 193 7.45 -7.31 -4.05
N ASN A 194 7.79 -6.07 -3.68
CA ASN A 194 6.77 -5.05 -3.50
C ASN A 194 6.22 -4.57 -4.86
N TYR A 195 5.04 -3.95 -4.87
CA TYR A 195 4.42 -3.47 -6.11
C TYR A 195 5.31 -2.52 -6.91
N GLY A 196 6.11 -1.71 -6.24
CA GLY A 196 7.06 -0.83 -6.91
C GLY A 196 8.12 -1.59 -7.72
N GLN A 197 8.59 -2.74 -7.22
CA GLN A 197 9.53 -3.61 -7.94
C GLN A 197 8.83 -4.32 -9.11
N ILE A 198 7.65 -4.89 -8.86
CA ILE A 198 6.85 -5.58 -9.89
C ILE A 198 6.58 -4.63 -11.07
N ILE A 199 6.08 -3.43 -10.80
CA ILE A 199 5.77 -2.43 -11.82
C ILE A 199 7.03 -2.06 -12.62
N ARG A 200 8.15 -1.78 -11.94
CA ARG A 200 9.40 -1.42 -12.60
C ARG A 200 9.88 -2.49 -13.57
N GLU A 201 9.78 -3.76 -13.19
CA GLU A 201 10.25 -4.88 -14.00
C GLU A 201 9.30 -5.20 -15.14
N THR A 202 7.98 -5.02 -14.93
CA THR A 202 6.95 -5.35 -15.90
C THR A 202 6.73 -4.25 -16.93
N THR A 203 6.96 -2.98 -16.58
CA THR A 203 6.64 -1.83 -17.46
C THR A 203 7.86 -1.22 -18.16
N ALA A 204 8.94 -1.96 -18.33
CA ALA A 204 10.17 -1.48 -18.96
C ALA A 204 10.67 -0.13 -18.41
N ARG A 205 10.62 0.04 -17.09
CA ARG A 205 11.03 1.23 -16.33
C ARG A 205 10.10 2.45 -16.48
N ASN A 206 8.90 2.29 -17.01
CA ASN A 206 7.92 3.37 -16.94
C ASN A 206 7.56 3.62 -15.47
N ASN A 207 7.76 4.86 -15.01
CA ASN A 207 7.47 5.25 -13.63
C ASN A 207 6.00 5.63 -13.40
N ARG A 208 5.16 5.58 -14.45
CA ARG A 208 3.75 5.91 -14.37
C ARG A 208 2.90 4.81 -15.02
N LEU A 209 2.00 4.22 -14.23
CA LEU A 209 1.07 3.16 -14.66
C LEU A 209 -0.35 3.53 -14.23
N MET A 210 -1.21 3.88 -15.19
CA MET A 210 -2.59 4.31 -14.95
C MET A 210 -3.54 3.50 -15.82
N PHE A 211 -4.78 3.33 -15.37
CA PHE A 211 -5.85 2.86 -16.25
C PHE A 211 -6.06 3.88 -17.39
N LYS A 212 -6.40 3.36 -18.56
CA LYS A 212 -6.76 4.18 -19.75
C LYS A 212 -8.20 4.64 -19.65
#